data_34406d693ba0bb9f54aa53bca435e907
#
_entry.id   34406d693ba0bb9f54aa53bca435e907
#
_cell.length_a   1.000
_cell.length_b   1.000
_cell.length_c   1.000
_cell.angle_alpha   90.00
_cell.angle_beta   90.00
_cell.angle_gamma   90.00
#
_symmetry.space_group_name_H-M   'P 1'
#
loop_
_entity.id
_entity.type
_entity.pdbx_description
1 polymer ?
#
loop_
_entity_poly.entity_id
_entity_poly.type
_entity_poly.pdbx_seq_one_letter_code
_entity_poly.pdbx_strand_id
1 'polypeptide(L)'
;VEVKDYPKVRGFKQYPHLSAMLMDDDIQNRYWVNECLNQLEKLEKINDRRYLDELEEEARVKSIISEKLETNMFRYPNTLQHYIDMIWDCGSMVGAGRGSSCAALNHYLMGITQLDPIEWDLPFFRYLNEERIELGDIDIDICPSKRPEILRKIKEERGKMFYDNSMEW
;
A
#
# COMPACT_ATOMS: atom_id res chain seq x y z
N VAL A 1 7.72 -10.28 6.01
CA VAL A 1 6.57 -9.45 6.44
C VAL A 1 6.18 -9.83 7.86
N GLU A 2 6.22 -8.88 8.77
CA GLU A 2 5.81 -9.08 10.16
C GLU A 2 4.46 -8.41 10.39
N VAL A 3 3.50 -9.19 10.90
CA VAL A 3 2.15 -8.68 11.19
C VAL A 3 2.09 -8.27 12.66
N LYS A 4 1.82 -6.97 12.88
CA LYS A 4 1.69 -6.40 14.23
C LYS A 4 0.26 -6.53 14.75
N ASP A 5 0.09 -6.31 16.06
CA ASP A 5 -1.25 -6.15 16.61
C ASP A 5 -1.95 -4.95 15.96
N TYR A 6 -3.25 -5.05 15.78
CA TYR A 6 -4.05 -4.00 15.18
C TYR A 6 -4.95 -3.31 16.21
N PRO A 7 -5.29 -2.03 15.99
CA PRO A 7 -6.16 -1.31 16.92
C PRO A 7 -7.60 -1.84 16.85
N LYS A 8 -8.30 -1.75 17.97
CA LYS A 8 -9.72 -2.09 18.02
C LYS A 8 -10.55 -1.02 17.33
N VAL A 9 -11.36 -1.43 16.36
CA VAL A 9 -12.23 -0.55 15.60
C VAL A 9 -13.67 -0.78 16.01
N ARG A 10 -14.38 0.30 16.41
CA ARG A 10 -15.78 0.22 16.77
C ARG A 10 -16.62 -0.04 15.51
N GLY A 11 -17.48 -1.06 15.55
CA GLY A 11 -18.33 -1.43 14.44
C GLY A 11 -17.59 -2.02 13.25
N PHE A 12 -16.45 -2.67 13.48
CA PHE A 12 -15.59 -3.22 12.43
C PHE A 12 -16.29 -4.23 11.53
N LYS A 13 -17.34 -4.89 12.01
CA LYS A 13 -18.16 -5.80 11.22
C LYS A 13 -18.84 -5.13 10.02
N GLN A 14 -18.97 -3.81 10.03
CA GLN A 14 -19.51 -3.03 8.91
C GLN A 14 -18.52 -2.91 7.75
N TYR A 15 -17.29 -3.36 7.94
CA TYR A 15 -16.21 -3.33 6.95
C TYR A 15 -15.82 -4.76 6.58
N PRO A 16 -16.61 -5.42 5.72
CA PRO A 16 -16.47 -6.87 5.49
C PRO A 16 -15.13 -7.27 4.85
N HIS A 17 -14.60 -6.47 3.94
CA HIS A 17 -13.31 -6.77 3.32
C HIS A 17 -12.16 -6.61 4.29
N LEU A 18 -12.13 -5.51 5.05
CA LEU A 18 -11.10 -5.28 6.06
C LEU A 18 -11.13 -6.34 7.16
N SER A 19 -12.34 -6.68 7.63
CA SER A 19 -12.52 -7.72 8.66
C SER A 19 -12.02 -9.08 8.18
N ALA A 20 -12.38 -9.47 6.97
CA ALA A 20 -11.96 -10.75 6.39
C ALA A 20 -10.44 -10.81 6.18
N MET A 21 -9.83 -9.71 5.75
CA MET A 21 -8.39 -9.63 5.50
C MET A 21 -7.55 -9.79 6.77
N LEU A 22 -8.05 -9.40 7.92
CA LEU A 22 -7.36 -9.61 9.20
C LEU A 22 -7.22 -11.10 9.56
N MET A 23 -8.10 -11.93 9.03
CA MET A 23 -8.15 -13.36 9.29
C MET A 23 -7.72 -14.20 8.09
N ASP A 24 -7.26 -13.55 7.03
CA ASP A 24 -6.84 -14.19 5.79
C ASP A 24 -5.57 -15.03 6.02
N ASP A 25 -5.48 -16.19 5.35
CA ASP A 25 -4.28 -17.02 5.37
C ASP A 25 -3.12 -16.37 4.64
N ASP A 26 -3.40 -15.50 3.66
CA ASP A 26 -2.37 -14.76 2.94
C ASP A 26 -1.81 -13.65 3.83
N ILE A 27 -0.53 -13.77 4.17
CA ILE A 27 0.16 -12.80 5.02
C ILE A 27 0.23 -11.40 4.39
N GLN A 28 0.21 -11.29 3.07
CA GLN A 28 0.21 -10.01 2.38
C GLN A 28 -1.07 -9.22 2.66
N ASN A 29 -2.21 -9.89 2.66
CA ASN A 29 -3.50 -9.29 3.00
C ASN A 29 -3.52 -8.82 4.46
N ARG A 30 -3.08 -9.65 5.39
CA ARG A 30 -3.01 -9.30 6.81
C ARG A 30 -2.07 -8.13 7.05
N TYR A 31 -0.90 -8.15 6.44
CA TYR A 31 0.08 -7.07 6.57
C TYR A 31 -0.48 -5.74 6.09
N TRP A 32 -1.09 -5.73 4.90
CA TRP A 32 -1.64 -4.51 4.32
C TRP A 32 -2.67 -3.85 5.24
N VAL A 33 -3.66 -4.62 5.70
CA VAL A 33 -4.72 -4.08 6.55
C VAL A 33 -4.18 -3.65 7.92
N ASN A 34 -3.27 -4.42 8.50
CA ASN A 34 -2.64 -4.08 9.77
C ASN A 34 -1.85 -2.77 9.70
N GLU A 35 -1.03 -2.60 8.69
CA GLU A 35 -0.26 -1.36 8.50
C GLU A 35 -1.19 -0.16 8.33
N CYS A 36 -2.24 -0.30 7.51
CA CYS A 36 -3.20 0.77 7.31
C CYS A 36 -3.94 1.15 8.59
N LEU A 37 -4.43 0.17 9.35
CA LEU A 37 -5.14 0.43 10.61
C LEU A 37 -4.22 1.04 11.66
N ASN A 38 -3.00 0.54 11.81
CA ASN A 38 -2.03 1.07 12.76
C ASN A 38 -1.66 2.52 12.42
N GLN A 39 -1.53 2.84 11.16
CA GLN A 39 -1.23 4.20 10.74
C GLN A 39 -2.42 5.14 10.98
N LEU A 40 -3.64 4.69 10.75
CA LEU A 40 -4.84 5.46 11.09
C LEU A 40 -4.91 5.77 12.58
N GLU A 41 -4.53 4.83 13.45
CA GLU A 41 -4.45 5.07 14.88
C GLU A 41 -3.41 6.12 15.22
N LYS A 42 -2.21 6.05 14.63
CA LYS A 42 -1.15 7.03 14.84
C LYS A 42 -1.55 8.44 14.41
N LEU A 43 -2.33 8.55 13.33
CA LEU A 43 -2.85 9.81 12.82
C LEU A 43 -4.11 10.28 13.55
N GLU A 44 -4.58 9.53 14.55
CA GLU A 44 -5.81 9.80 15.28
C GLU A 44 -7.06 9.84 14.38
N LYS A 45 -7.05 9.04 13.29
CA LYS A 45 -8.13 8.96 12.30
C LYS A 45 -8.88 7.63 12.33
N ILE A 46 -8.51 6.72 13.25
CA ILE A 46 -9.11 5.37 13.31
C ILE A 46 -10.64 5.39 13.55
N ASN A 47 -11.15 6.44 14.19
CA ASN A 47 -12.57 6.62 14.44
C ASN A 47 -13.26 7.56 13.44
N ASP A 48 -12.53 8.07 12.47
CA ASP A 48 -13.08 8.87 11.39
C ASP A 48 -13.60 7.94 10.28
N ARG A 49 -14.92 7.87 10.13
CA ARG A 49 -15.54 6.94 9.19
C ARG A 49 -15.17 7.19 7.74
N ARG A 50 -14.83 8.43 7.36
CA ARG A 50 -14.42 8.74 5.99
C ARG A 50 -13.19 7.92 5.59
N TYR A 51 -12.24 7.75 6.51
CA TYR A 51 -11.02 6.98 6.27
C TYR A 51 -11.30 5.48 6.19
N LEU A 52 -12.09 4.96 7.11
CA LEU A 52 -12.44 3.55 7.11
C LEU A 52 -13.32 3.16 5.92
N ASP A 53 -14.27 3.99 5.55
CA ASP A 53 -15.13 3.78 4.38
C ASP A 53 -14.28 3.75 3.10
N GLU A 54 -13.34 4.68 2.96
CA GLU A 54 -12.43 4.73 1.81
C GLU A 54 -11.51 3.51 1.78
N LEU A 55 -10.94 3.13 2.92
CA LEU A 55 -10.05 1.97 2.99
C LEU A 55 -10.80 0.67 2.63
N GLU A 56 -12.06 0.53 3.09
CA GLU A 56 -12.91 -0.60 2.74
C GLU A 56 -13.19 -0.64 1.23
N GLU A 57 -13.47 0.49 0.62
CA GLU A 57 -13.67 0.58 -0.83
C GLU A 57 -12.39 0.23 -1.60
N GLU A 58 -11.25 0.69 -1.15
CA GLU A 58 -9.97 0.32 -1.76
C GLU A 58 -9.72 -1.19 -1.64
N ALA A 59 -10.00 -1.78 -0.47
CA ALA A 59 -9.89 -3.21 -0.27
C ALA A 59 -10.81 -3.99 -1.19
N ARG A 60 -12.05 -3.54 -1.35
CA ARG A 60 -13.04 -4.16 -2.24
C ARG A 60 -12.57 -4.15 -3.70
N VAL A 61 -12.17 -2.99 -4.20
CA VAL A 61 -11.72 -2.85 -5.59
C VAL A 61 -10.46 -3.67 -5.84
N LYS A 62 -9.48 -3.59 -4.93
CA LYS A 62 -8.23 -4.36 -5.05
C LYS A 62 -8.49 -5.86 -5.02
N SER A 63 -9.44 -6.33 -4.22
CA SER A 63 -9.82 -7.74 -4.17
C SER A 63 -10.43 -8.21 -5.49
N ILE A 64 -11.31 -7.40 -6.09
CA ILE A 64 -11.92 -7.71 -7.38
C ILE A 64 -10.86 -7.79 -8.49
N ILE A 65 -9.96 -6.81 -8.54
CA ILE A 65 -8.88 -6.78 -9.53
C ILE A 65 -7.92 -7.95 -9.32
N SER A 66 -7.59 -8.27 -8.07
CA SER A 66 -6.72 -9.40 -7.73
C SER A 66 -7.28 -10.72 -8.27
N GLU A 67 -8.57 -10.94 -8.11
CA GLU A 67 -9.24 -12.13 -8.62
C GLU A 67 -9.22 -12.20 -10.15
N LYS A 68 -9.53 -11.08 -10.82
CA LYS A 68 -9.57 -11.02 -12.29
C LYS A 68 -8.19 -11.14 -12.93
N LEU A 69 -7.15 -10.59 -12.32
CA LEU A 69 -5.78 -10.67 -12.81
C LEU A 69 -5.01 -11.89 -12.31
N GLU A 70 -5.62 -12.70 -11.44
CA GLU A 70 -4.97 -13.84 -10.80
C GLU A 70 -3.65 -13.46 -10.11
N THR A 71 -3.62 -12.26 -9.51
CA THR A 71 -2.46 -11.74 -8.78
C THR A 71 -2.92 -10.97 -7.54
N ASN A 72 -2.11 -11.00 -6.47
CA ASN A 72 -2.46 -10.31 -5.24
C ASN A 72 -2.06 -8.82 -5.30
N MET A 73 -3.06 -7.94 -5.47
CA MET A 73 -2.86 -6.50 -5.56
C MET A 73 -2.42 -5.84 -4.25
N PHE A 74 -2.49 -6.53 -3.13
CA PHE A 74 -2.02 -6.03 -1.84
C PHE A 74 -0.50 -6.19 -1.68
N ARG A 75 0.08 -7.17 -2.37
CA ARG A 75 1.53 -7.38 -2.36
C ARG A 75 2.30 -6.19 -2.94
N TYR A 76 1.76 -5.57 -3.97
CA TYR A 76 2.43 -4.46 -4.66
C TYR A 76 2.74 -3.27 -3.74
N PRO A 77 1.76 -2.66 -3.03
CA PRO A 77 2.07 -1.58 -2.09
C PRO A 77 2.93 -2.06 -0.92
N ASN A 78 2.77 -3.28 -0.44
CA ASN A 78 3.62 -3.83 0.64
C ASN A 78 5.09 -3.88 0.21
N THR A 79 5.36 -4.34 -1.00
CA THR A 79 6.71 -4.38 -1.58
C THR A 79 7.27 -2.98 -1.77
N LEU A 80 6.45 -2.05 -2.27
CA LEU A 80 6.88 -0.66 -2.43
C LEU A 80 7.21 0.01 -1.12
N GLN A 81 6.46 -0.24 -0.07
CA GLN A 81 6.76 0.29 1.27
C GLN A 81 8.18 -0.11 1.70
N HIS A 82 8.54 -1.36 1.49
CA HIS A 82 9.88 -1.85 1.79
C HIS A 82 10.95 -1.09 1.00
N TYR A 83 10.75 -0.85 -0.29
CA TYR A 83 11.71 -0.09 -1.11
C TYR A 83 11.74 1.39 -0.76
N ILE A 84 10.62 1.98 -0.40
CA ILE A 84 10.56 3.36 0.08
C ILE A 84 11.40 3.54 1.36
N ASP A 85 11.27 2.61 2.30
CA ASP A 85 12.08 2.63 3.53
C ASP A 85 13.56 2.52 3.21
N MET A 86 13.94 1.67 2.28
CA MET A 86 15.32 1.53 1.81
C MET A 86 15.84 2.82 1.16
N ILE A 87 15.00 3.52 0.39
CA ILE A 87 15.36 4.79 -0.23
C ILE A 87 15.65 5.85 0.84
N TRP A 88 14.81 5.95 1.87
CA TRP A 88 15.06 6.84 3.00
C TRP A 88 16.36 6.48 3.73
N ASP A 89 16.63 5.20 3.93
CA ASP A 89 17.85 4.71 4.59
C ASP A 89 19.12 5.03 3.77
N CYS A 90 19.00 5.14 2.45
CA CYS A 90 20.09 5.60 1.59
C CYS A 90 20.36 7.11 1.69
N GLY A 91 19.57 7.84 2.45
CA GLY A 91 19.69 9.28 2.59
C GLY A 91 19.02 10.08 1.47
N SER A 92 18.23 9.43 0.60
CA SER A 92 17.42 10.12 -0.39
C SER A 92 16.11 10.58 0.23
N MET A 93 15.56 11.66 -0.30
CA MET A 93 14.17 12.03 -0.04
C MET A 93 13.26 11.32 -1.05
N VAL A 94 12.03 11.07 -0.64
CA VAL A 94 10.98 10.55 -1.51
C VAL A 94 9.98 11.68 -1.78
N GLY A 95 9.64 11.92 -3.03
CA GLY A 95 8.67 12.93 -3.43
C GLY A 95 7.29 12.69 -2.83
N ALA A 96 6.48 13.75 -2.74
CA ALA A 96 5.14 13.69 -2.12
C ALA A 96 4.18 12.76 -2.84
N GLY A 97 4.43 12.47 -4.10
CA GLY A 97 3.60 11.62 -4.94
C GLY A 97 3.32 12.29 -6.27
N ARG A 98 2.96 11.47 -7.26
CA ARG A 98 2.76 11.92 -8.62
C ARG A 98 1.65 11.11 -9.27
N GLY A 99 0.86 11.77 -10.14
CA GLY A 99 -0.16 11.11 -10.93
C GLY A 99 -1.32 10.57 -10.11
N SER A 100 -2.03 9.60 -10.67
CA SER A 100 -3.24 9.03 -10.07
C SER A 100 -2.99 8.23 -8.81
N SER A 101 -1.75 7.77 -8.57
CA SER A 101 -1.41 7.00 -7.37
C SER A 101 -1.63 7.79 -6.06
N CYS A 102 -1.65 9.13 -6.13
CA CYS A 102 -1.94 9.99 -4.99
C CYS A 102 -3.40 9.89 -4.53
N ALA A 103 -4.29 9.31 -5.33
CA ALA A 103 -5.69 9.13 -4.98
C ALA A 103 -5.94 7.90 -4.07
N ALA A 104 -4.92 7.08 -3.82
CA ALA A 104 -5.04 5.90 -2.99
C ALA A 104 -4.69 6.20 -1.54
N LEU A 105 -5.67 6.06 -0.64
CA LEU A 105 -5.47 6.27 0.80
C LEU A 105 -4.43 5.28 1.35
N ASN A 106 -4.44 4.02 0.90
CA ASN A 106 -3.47 3.03 1.35
C ASN A 106 -2.03 3.45 1.06
N HIS A 107 -1.76 4.12 -0.05
CA HIS A 107 -0.43 4.62 -0.38
C HIS A 107 0.03 5.68 0.62
N TYR A 108 -0.86 6.59 1.00
CA TYR A 108 -0.58 7.59 2.03
C TYR A 108 -0.31 6.94 3.39
N LEU A 109 -1.15 6.00 3.80
CA LEU A 109 -1.01 5.30 5.08
C LEU A 109 0.27 4.46 5.15
N MET A 110 0.71 3.92 4.03
CA MET A 110 1.93 3.12 3.95
C MET A 110 3.20 3.94 3.69
N GLY A 111 3.08 5.27 3.60
CA GLY A 111 4.22 6.17 3.38
C GLY A 111 4.72 6.22 1.95
N ILE A 112 4.00 5.65 0.99
CA ILE A 112 4.37 5.65 -0.43
C ILE A 112 4.15 7.03 -1.03
N THR A 113 3.04 7.68 -0.69
CA THR A 113 2.73 9.07 -1.04
C THR A 113 2.60 9.90 0.23
N GLN A 114 2.71 11.23 0.11
CA GLN A 114 2.71 12.14 1.26
C GLN A 114 1.47 13.04 1.33
N LEU A 115 0.53 12.84 0.40
CA LEU A 115 -0.71 13.62 0.34
C LEU A 115 -1.87 12.76 0.83
N ASP A 116 -2.65 13.31 1.77
CA ASP A 116 -3.86 12.67 2.25
C ASP A 116 -4.99 12.86 1.24
N PRO A 117 -5.41 11.79 0.53
CA PRO A 117 -6.44 11.92 -0.51
C PRO A 117 -7.83 12.28 0.03
N ILE A 118 -8.10 12.03 1.31
CA ILE A 118 -9.37 12.41 1.94
C ILE A 118 -9.44 13.93 2.10
N GLU A 119 -8.36 14.54 2.60
CA GLU A 119 -8.28 16.00 2.77
C GLU A 119 -8.29 16.75 1.45
N TRP A 120 -7.66 16.19 0.42
CA TRP A 120 -7.58 16.79 -0.91
C TRP A 120 -8.73 16.38 -1.83
N ASP A 121 -9.67 15.59 -1.33
CA ASP A 121 -10.83 15.10 -2.07
C ASP A 121 -10.46 14.44 -3.41
N LEU A 122 -9.47 13.54 -3.34
CA LEU A 122 -9.00 12.78 -4.49
C LEU A 122 -9.71 11.43 -4.55
N PRO A 123 -10.51 11.16 -5.58
CA PRO A 123 -11.28 9.91 -5.64
C PRO A 123 -10.41 8.72 -6.08
N PHE A 124 -10.50 7.60 -5.37
CA PHE A 124 -9.73 6.40 -5.63
C PHE A 124 -9.96 5.81 -7.03
N PHE A 125 -11.14 5.99 -7.60
CA PHE A 125 -11.44 5.46 -8.95
C PHE A 125 -10.52 6.03 -10.04
N ARG A 126 -9.85 7.14 -9.80
CA ARG A 126 -8.84 7.69 -10.72
C ARG A 126 -7.58 6.84 -10.78
N TYR A 127 -7.28 6.13 -9.69
CA TYR A 127 -6.14 5.23 -9.64
C TYR A 127 -6.52 3.82 -10.09
N LEU A 128 -7.50 3.22 -9.44
CA LEU A 128 -8.03 1.89 -9.75
C LEU A 128 -9.55 1.90 -9.70
N ASN A 129 -10.19 1.17 -10.62
CA ASN A 129 -11.61 0.90 -10.55
C ASN A 129 -11.92 -0.47 -11.13
N GLU A 130 -13.05 -1.03 -10.74
CA GLU A 130 -13.46 -2.40 -11.09
C GLU A 130 -13.83 -2.57 -12.57
N GLU A 131 -14.08 -1.49 -13.29
CA GLU A 131 -14.41 -1.51 -14.72
C GLU A 131 -13.15 -1.50 -15.60
N ARG A 132 -12.04 -1.05 -15.06
CA ARG A 132 -10.75 -0.98 -15.75
C ARG A 132 -9.75 -1.87 -15.03
N ILE A 133 -9.59 -3.09 -15.52
CA ILE A 133 -8.73 -4.10 -14.90
C ILE A 133 -7.28 -3.87 -15.30
N GLU A 134 -6.52 -3.27 -14.41
CA GLU A 134 -5.10 -3.00 -14.60
C GLU A 134 -4.36 -2.98 -13.25
N LEU A 135 -3.04 -3.07 -13.30
CA LEU A 135 -2.20 -3.07 -12.09
C LEU A 135 -2.09 -1.69 -11.43
N GLY A 136 -2.27 -0.63 -12.19
CA GLY A 136 -2.03 0.72 -11.72
C GLY A 136 -0.53 1.04 -11.61
N ASP A 137 -0.14 2.26 -11.97
CA ASP A 137 1.25 2.70 -11.90
C ASP A 137 1.49 3.56 -10.67
N ILE A 138 2.66 3.38 -10.06
CA ILE A 138 3.12 4.22 -8.95
C ILE A 138 4.49 4.78 -9.32
N ASP A 139 4.56 6.10 -9.52
CA ASP A 139 5.79 6.81 -9.81
C ASP A 139 6.36 7.42 -8.54
N ILE A 140 7.66 7.19 -8.30
CA ILE A 140 8.35 7.67 -7.11
C ILE A 140 9.52 8.54 -7.52
N ASP A 141 9.54 9.78 -7.04
CA ASP A 141 10.64 10.71 -7.24
C ASP A 141 11.69 10.56 -6.14
N ILE A 142 12.95 10.46 -6.52
CA ILE A 142 14.09 10.32 -5.62
C ILE A 142 15.17 11.34 -5.96
N CYS A 143 16.12 11.54 -5.03
CA CYS A 143 17.27 12.42 -5.28
C CYS A 143 18.16 11.84 -6.39
N PRO A 144 18.43 12.59 -7.46
CA PRO A 144 19.25 12.08 -8.58
C PRO A 144 20.64 11.60 -8.16
N SER A 145 21.26 12.24 -7.17
CA SER A 145 22.60 11.85 -6.67
C SER A 145 22.60 10.49 -5.98
N LYS A 146 21.47 10.03 -5.46
CA LYS A 146 21.33 8.76 -4.75
C LYS A 146 20.82 7.63 -5.66
N ARG A 147 20.37 7.94 -6.85
CA ARG A 147 19.77 6.98 -7.77
C ARG A 147 20.65 5.77 -8.06
N PRO A 148 21.95 5.93 -8.38
CA PRO A 148 22.81 4.76 -8.64
C PRO A 148 22.91 3.79 -7.47
N GLU A 149 23.06 4.30 -6.24
CA GLU A 149 23.13 3.49 -5.03
C GLU A 149 21.81 2.74 -4.76
N ILE A 150 20.69 3.43 -4.91
CA ILE A 150 19.36 2.86 -4.73
C ILE A 150 19.13 1.73 -5.74
N LEU A 151 19.43 1.96 -7.02
CA LEU A 151 19.28 0.94 -8.05
C LEU A 151 20.17 -0.27 -7.79
N ARG A 152 21.40 -0.06 -7.31
CA ARG A 152 22.30 -1.14 -6.93
C ARG A 152 21.72 -2.01 -5.82
N LYS A 153 21.18 -1.37 -4.76
CA LYS A 153 20.56 -2.10 -3.63
C LYS A 153 19.32 -2.87 -4.04
N ILE A 154 18.48 -2.29 -4.89
CA ILE A 154 17.30 -2.98 -5.42
C ILE A 154 17.72 -4.22 -6.22
N LYS A 155 18.72 -4.10 -7.07
CA LYS A 155 19.24 -5.23 -7.87
C LYS A 155 19.78 -6.34 -6.99
N GLU A 156 20.56 -6.00 -5.96
CA GLU A 156 21.12 -6.99 -5.03
C GLU A 156 19.99 -7.75 -4.33
N GLU A 157 18.98 -7.06 -3.85
CA GLU A 157 17.86 -7.66 -3.15
C GLU A 157 17.00 -8.53 -4.08
N ARG A 158 16.72 -8.05 -5.29
CA ARG A 158 16.03 -8.84 -6.30
C ARG A 158 16.80 -10.09 -6.70
N GLY A 159 18.12 -10.00 -6.80
CA GLY A 159 18.98 -11.13 -7.05
C GLY A 159 18.85 -12.21 -5.99
N LYS A 160 18.86 -11.83 -4.71
CA LYS A 160 18.65 -12.75 -3.59
C LYS A 160 17.28 -13.42 -3.67
N MET A 161 16.23 -12.65 -3.90
CA MET A 161 14.86 -13.17 -4.03
C MET A 161 14.73 -14.16 -5.18
N PHE A 162 15.42 -13.91 -6.29
CA PHE A 162 15.45 -14.80 -7.42
C PHE A 162 16.08 -16.16 -7.08
N TYR A 163 17.23 -16.14 -6.41
CA TYR A 163 17.90 -17.36 -5.97
C TYR A 163 17.12 -18.15 -4.93
N ASP A 164 16.39 -17.46 -4.08
CA ASP A 164 15.56 -18.08 -3.03
C ASP A 164 14.20 -18.57 -3.54
N ASN A 165 13.94 -18.50 -4.86
CA ASN A 165 12.62 -18.80 -5.45
C ASN A 165 11.46 -18.04 -4.81
N SER A 166 11.75 -16.95 -4.13
CA SER A 166 10.73 -16.13 -3.43
C SER A 166 10.24 -14.98 -4.28
N MET A 167 10.63 -14.94 -5.55
CA MET A 167 10.39 -13.80 -6.41
C MET A 167 9.15 -13.98 -7.26
N GLU A 168 8.11 -13.25 -6.88
CA GLU A 168 7.02 -12.89 -7.76
C GLU A 168 6.84 -11.37 -7.65
N TRP A 169 7.10 -10.68 -8.70
CA TRP A 169 6.98 -9.23 -8.79
C TRP A 169 5.76 -8.85 -9.62
#